data_9bfe4df3a5b0c910ab1adb9da1fb0a5f
#
_entry.id   9bfe4df3a5b0c910ab1adb9da1fb0a5f
#
_cell.length_a   1.000
_cell.length_b   1.000
_cell.length_c   1.000
_cell.angle_alpha   90.00
_cell.angle_beta   90.00
_cell.angle_gamma   90.00
#
_symmetry.space_group_name_H-M   'P 1'
#
loop_
_entity.id
_entity.type
_entity.pdbx_description
1 polymer ?
#
loop_
_entity_poly.entity_id
_entity_poly.type
_entity_poly.pdbx_seq_one_letter_code
_entity_poly.pdbx_strand_id
1 'polypeptide(L)'
;RPGIEEEFATALETYEWAAAHLETHGGDEAVRLRPQMVIAHFRQWTRRELDLNREAASASELKQNMVAEPGFYVPDIDWKRTSRRVMTLEWLDGIKLSKRAELIAAGHDLRSLASILVRAFLRQA
;
A
#
# COMPACT_ATOMS: atom_id res chain seq x y z
N ARG A 1 -9.99 6.73 7.44
CA ARG A 1 -10.88 7.89 7.32
C ARG A 1 -12.30 7.36 7.07
N PRO A 2 -13.27 7.64 7.95
CA PRO A 2 -14.66 7.24 7.74
C PRO A 2 -15.20 7.85 6.44
N GLY A 3 -15.96 7.08 5.67
CA GLY A 3 -16.60 7.57 4.42
C GLY A 3 -15.75 7.49 3.15
N ILE A 4 -14.46 7.16 3.22
CA ILE A 4 -13.61 7.09 2.01
C ILE A 4 -14.12 6.05 1.00
N GLU A 5 -14.68 4.93 1.47
CA GLU A 5 -15.25 3.91 0.58
C GLU A 5 -16.50 4.43 -0.16
N GLU A 6 -17.32 5.25 0.49
CA GLU A 6 -18.52 5.86 -0.10
C GLU A 6 -18.13 6.97 -1.09
N GLU A 7 -17.15 7.80 -0.74
CA GLU A 7 -16.59 8.83 -1.63
C GLU A 7 -16.04 8.19 -2.92
N PHE A 8 -15.29 7.09 -2.79
CA PHE A 8 -14.77 6.34 -3.93
C PHE A 8 -15.87 5.65 -4.74
N ALA A 9 -16.88 5.07 -4.08
CA ALA A 9 -17.99 4.44 -4.77
C ALA A 9 -18.75 5.44 -5.63
N THR A 10 -19.07 6.61 -5.09
CA THR A 10 -19.78 7.69 -5.82
C THR A 10 -18.94 8.20 -7.01
N ALA A 11 -17.63 8.42 -6.80
CA ALA A 11 -16.75 8.83 -7.88
C ALA A 11 -16.69 7.77 -9.01
N LEU A 12 -16.58 6.49 -8.63
CA LEU A 12 -16.54 5.38 -9.60
C LEU A 12 -17.85 5.25 -10.40
N GLU A 13 -19.01 5.47 -9.80
CA GLU A 13 -20.29 5.49 -10.53
C GLU A 13 -20.31 6.57 -11.62
N THR A 14 -19.78 7.75 -11.32
CA THR A 14 -19.66 8.84 -12.28
C THR A 14 -18.71 8.45 -13.43
N TYR A 15 -17.58 7.83 -13.13
CA TYR A 15 -16.65 7.37 -14.15
C TYR A 15 -17.21 6.22 -14.99
N GLU A 16 -17.97 5.30 -14.40
CA GLU A 16 -18.67 4.22 -15.12
C GLU A 16 -19.70 4.77 -16.11
N TRP A 17 -20.49 5.75 -15.67
CA TRP A 17 -21.44 6.42 -16.56
C TRP A 17 -20.71 7.11 -17.74
N ALA A 18 -19.64 7.86 -17.44
CA ALA A 18 -18.83 8.54 -18.47
C ALA A 18 -18.18 7.53 -19.45
N ALA A 19 -17.66 6.43 -18.93
CA ALA A 19 -17.04 5.37 -19.73
C ALA A 19 -18.08 4.69 -20.67
N ALA A 20 -19.29 4.42 -20.15
CA ALA A 20 -20.37 3.87 -20.96
C ALA A 20 -20.82 4.84 -22.07
N HIS A 21 -20.90 6.13 -21.74
CA HIS A 21 -21.24 7.17 -22.70
C HIS A 21 -20.17 7.30 -23.81
N LEU A 22 -18.89 7.26 -23.44
CA LEU A 22 -17.79 7.30 -24.39
C LEU A 22 -17.77 6.08 -25.32
N GLU A 23 -18.02 4.87 -24.83
CA GLU A 23 -18.08 3.66 -25.68
C GLU A 23 -19.27 3.71 -26.65
N THR A 24 -20.35 4.37 -26.28
CA THR A 24 -21.56 4.46 -27.11
C THR A 24 -21.47 5.56 -28.17
N HIS A 25 -20.78 6.69 -27.86
CA HIS A 25 -20.84 7.90 -28.69
C HIS A 25 -19.45 8.38 -29.18
N GLY A 26 -18.36 7.79 -28.68
CA GLY A 26 -16.98 8.29 -28.88
C GLY A 26 -16.28 7.79 -30.15
N GLY A 27 -16.97 7.00 -31.00
CA GLY A 27 -16.39 6.45 -32.22
C GLY A 27 -15.40 5.31 -31.98
N ASP A 28 -14.74 4.86 -33.06
CA ASP A 28 -13.87 3.67 -33.06
C ASP A 28 -12.69 3.75 -32.08
N GLU A 29 -12.13 4.93 -31.86
CA GLU A 29 -11.01 5.11 -30.92
C GLU A 29 -11.45 4.91 -29.46
N ALA A 30 -12.62 5.42 -29.08
CA ALA A 30 -13.15 5.26 -27.74
C ALA A 30 -13.52 3.79 -27.46
N VAL A 31 -14.05 3.08 -28.47
CA VAL A 31 -14.34 1.64 -28.37
C VAL A 31 -13.06 0.83 -28.18
N ARG A 32 -11.96 1.19 -28.87
CA ARG A 32 -10.65 0.50 -28.73
C ARG A 32 -10.05 0.65 -27.34
N LEU A 33 -10.22 1.79 -26.69
CA LEU A 33 -9.70 2.06 -25.35
C LEU A 33 -10.42 1.26 -24.26
N ARG A 34 -11.61 0.73 -24.54
CA ARG A 34 -12.44 -0.05 -23.59
C ARG A 34 -12.54 0.61 -22.22
N PRO A 35 -13.00 1.87 -22.13
CA PRO A 35 -12.98 2.63 -20.87
C PRO A 35 -13.78 1.97 -19.75
N GLN A 36 -14.87 1.26 -20.03
CA GLN A 36 -15.62 0.50 -19.03
C GLN A 36 -14.77 -0.59 -18.38
N MET A 37 -13.96 -1.31 -19.18
CA MET A 37 -13.05 -2.34 -18.67
C MET A 37 -11.96 -1.74 -17.78
N VAL A 38 -11.42 -0.57 -18.16
CA VAL A 38 -10.42 0.16 -17.37
C VAL A 38 -11.01 0.55 -16.01
N ILE A 39 -12.22 1.12 -15.99
CA ILE A 39 -12.89 1.50 -14.73
C ILE A 39 -13.23 0.28 -13.87
N ALA A 40 -13.66 -0.83 -14.47
CA ALA A 40 -13.92 -2.07 -13.74
C ALA A 40 -12.64 -2.62 -13.07
N HIS A 41 -11.50 -2.61 -13.76
CA HIS A 41 -10.19 -2.97 -13.19
C HIS A 41 -9.79 -2.02 -12.07
N PHE A 42 -9.96 -0.71 -12.26
CA PHE A 42 -9.66 0.29 -11.25
C PHE A 42 -10.50 0.11 -9.99
N ARG A 43 -11.81 -0.18 -10.14
CA ARG A 43 -12.71 -0.51 -9.02
C ARG A 43 -12.21 -1.73 -8.24
N GLN A 44 -11.82 -2.78 -8.94
CA GLN A 44 -11.32 -4.00 -8.30
C GLN A 44 -10.00 -3.75 -7.57
N TRP A 45 -9.08 -3.00 -8.19
CA TRP A 45 -7.81 -2.62 -7.60
C TRP A 45 -8.02 -1.78 -6.33
N THR A 46 -8.84 -0.71 -6.39
CA THR A 46 -9.14 0.16 -5.24
C THR A 46 -9.74 -0.62 -4.07
N ARG A 47 -10.67 -1.55 -4.33
CA ARG A 47 -11.24 -2.40 -3.28
C ARG A 47 -10.18 -3.28 -2.59
N ARG A 48 -9.16 -3.71 -3.33
CA ARG A 48 -8.06 -4.50 -2.78
C ARG A 48 -7.14 -3.64 -1.92
N GLU A 49 -6.82 -2.44 -2.37
CA GLU A 49 -5.97 -1.49 -1.63
C GLU A 49 -6.63 -0.99 -0.32
N LEU A 50 -7.95 -0.92 -0.28
CA LEU A 50 -8.69 -0.52 0.92
C LEU A 50 -8.88 -1.66 1.94
N ASP A 51 -8.37 -2.87 1.68
CA ASP A 51 -8.47 -4.02 2.59
C ASP A 51 -7.21 -4.16 3.43
N LEU A 52 -7.24 -3.61 4.65
CA LEU A 52 -6.12 -3.63 5.59
C LEU A 52 -5.76 -5.05 6.09
N ASN A 53 -6.63 -6.05 5.95
CA ASN A 53 -6.24 -7.44 6.23
C ASN A 53 -5.15 -7.91 5.26
N ARG A 54 -5.17 -7.44 4.02
CA ARG A 54 -4.14 -7.78 3.03
C ARG A 54 -2.81 -7.12 3.37
N GLU A 55 -2.84 -5.85 3.76
CA GLU A 55 -1.66 -5.14 4.27
C GLU A 55 -1.06 -5.87 5.49
N ALA A 56 -1.90 -6.26 6.43
CA ALA A 56 -1.48 -7.02 7.61
C ALA A 56 -0.85 -8.38 7.23
N ALA A 57 -1.44 -9.08 6.25
CA ALA A 57 -0.89 -10.34 5.74
C ALA A 57 0.47 -10.13 5.06
N SER A 58 0.59 -9.12 4.20
CA SER A 58 1.86 -8.75 3.55
C SER A 58 2.94 -8.37 4.56
N ALA A 59 2.58 -7.61 5.61
CA ALA A 59 3.52 -7.27 6.68
C ALA A 59 3.98 -8.51 7.45
N SER A 60 3.09 -9.46 7.72
CA SER A 60 3.44 -10.72 8.40
C SER A 60 4.33 -11.61 7.52
N GLU A 61 4.08 -11.68 6.22
CA GLU A 61 4.92 -12.37 5.25
C GLU A 61 6.31 -11.73 5.17
N LEU A 62 6.36 -10.39 5.07
CA LEU A 62 7.61 -9.65 5.11
C LEU A 62 8.41 -9.96 6.37
N LYS A 63 7.76 -10.00 7.54
CA LYS A 63 8.41 -10.37 8.79
C LYS A 63 9.05 -11.74 8.72
N GLN A 64 8.35 -12.74 8.19
CA GLN A 64 8.87 -14.11 8.02
C GLN A 64 10.08 -14.14 7.08
N ASN A 65 10.00 -13.44 5.95
CA ASN A 65 11.06 -13.38 4.95
C ASN A 65 12.32 -12.67 5.48
N MET A 66 12.15 -11.74 6.43
CA MET A 66 13.23 -10.92 6.98
C MET A 66 13.82 -11.45 8.30
N VAL A 67 13.36 -12.59 8.82
CA VAL A 67 13.87 -13.19 10.07
C VAL A 67 15.39 -13.34 10.08
N ALA A 68 16.00 -13.65 8.94
CA ALA A 68 17.44 -13.84 8.81
C ALA A 68 18.22 -12.55 8.46
N GLU A 69 17.56 -11.40 8.33
CA GLU A 69 18.24 -10.13 7.99
C GLU A 69 18.55 -9.33 9.27
N PRO A 70 19.83 -9.27 9.67
CA PRO A 70 20.20 -8.55 10.88
C PRO A 70 20.00 -7.03 10.70
N GLY A 71 19.38 -6.42 11.70
CA GLY A 71 19.12 -4.98 11.72
C GLY A 71 17.85 -4.54 10.99
N PHE A 72 17.04 -5.48 10.49
CA PHE A 72 15.71 -5.20 9.93
C PHE A 72 14.62 -5.81 10.82
N TYR A 73 13.70 -4.98 11.28
CA TYR A 73 12.61 -5.40 12.16
C TYR A 73 11.27 -5.00 11.57
N VAL A 74 10.32 -5.93 11.55
CA VAL A 74 8.94 -5.69 11.14
C VAL A 74 8.04 -5.86 12.36
N PRO A 75 7.18 -4.87 12.70
CA PRO A 75 6.30 -4.94 13.85
C PRO A 75 5.32 -6.10 13.76
N ASP A 76 4.93 -6.65 14.90
CA ASP A 76 3.90 -7.68 14.99
C ASP A 76 2.51 -7.14 14.70
N ILE A 77 1.71 -7.94 14.01
CA ILE A 77 0.30 -7.63 13.76
C ILE A 77 -0.55 -8.21 14.88
N ASP A 78 -1.35 -7.37 15.52
CA ASP A 78 -2.41 -7.84 16.45
C ASP A 78 -3.64 -8.26 15.63
N TRP A 79 -3.67 -9.53 15.25
CA TRP A 79 -4.75 -10.10 14.46
C TRP A 79 -6.11 -10.08 15.16
N LYS A 80 -6.15 -10.04 16.49
CA LYS A 80 -7.41 -9.97 17.26
C LYS A 80 -8.07 -8.60 17.12
N ARG A 81 -7.27 -7.55 16.85
CA ARG A 81 -7.71 -6.17 16.69
C ARG A 81 -7.54 -5.66 15.27
N THR A 82 -7.25 -6.55 14.32
CA THR A 82 -7.11 -6.23 12.90
C THR A 82 -8.36 -6.68 12.16
N SER A 83 -8.83 -5.84 11.25
CA SER A 83 -9.99 -6.07 10.40
C SER A 83 -9.78 -5.39 9.05
N ARG A 84 -10.74 -5.55 8.12
CA ARG A 84 -10.67 -4.90 6.81
C ARG A 84 -10.43 -3.38 6.87
N ARG A 85 -10.92 -2.70 7.91
CA ARG A 85 -10.86 -1.22 8.05
C ARG A 85 -9.88 -0.72 9.10
N VAL A 86 -9.31 -1.62 9.89
CA VAL A 86 -8.40 -1.29 10.99
C VAL A 86 -7.28 -2.30 10.98
N MET A 87 -6.05 -1.82 10.93
CA MET A 87 -4.85 -2.63 11.15
C MET A 87 -4.21 -2.19 12.46
N THR A 88 -4.00 -3.15 13.36
CA THR A 88 -3.34 -2.92 14.64
C THR A 88 -2.01 -3.63 14.66
N LEU A 89 -0.97 -2.90 14.99
CA LEU A 89 0.39 -3.42 15.02
C LEU A 89 1.12 -2.95 16.28
N GLU A 90 2.21 -3.64 16.58
CA GLU A 90 3.12 -3.29 17.64
C GLU A 90 3.59 -1.84 17.53
N TRP A 91 3.59 -1.13 18.66
CA TRP A 91 4.12 0.23 18.71
C TRP A 91 5.65 0.18 18.77
N LEU A 92 6.30 0.88 17.87
CA LEU A 92 7.75 1.02 17.82
C LEU A 92 8.14 2.48 17.93
N ASP A 93 9.06 2.77 18.84
CA ASP A 93 9.73 4.06 18.90
C ASP A 93 10.96 4.07 17.99
N GLY A 94 11.14 5.14 17.24
CA GLY A 94 12.26 5.25 16.32
C GLY A 94 12.43 6.64 15.72
N ILE A 95 13.59 6.85 15.12
CA ILE A 95 13.91 8.09 14.41
C ILE A 95 13.61 7.89 12.93
N LYS A 96 12.85 8.81 12.33
CA LYS A 96 12.55 8.77 10.89
C LYS A 96 13.87 8.87 10.08
N LEU A 97 14.01 8.06 9.04
CA LEU A 97 15.20 8.08 8.17
C LEU A 97 15.45 9.44 7.51
N SER A 98 14.43 10.26 7.31
CA SER A 98 14.56 11.63 6.80
C SER A 98 15.22 12.60 7.79
N LYS A 99 15.28 12.25 9.08
CA LYS A 99 15.86 13.08 10.14
C LYS A 99 17.34 12.77 10.35
N ARG A 100 18.16 13.05 9.34
CA ARG A 100 19.58 12.73 9.31
C ARG A 100 20.35 13.21 10.53
N ALA A 101 20.12 14.45 10.97
CA ALA A 101 20.82 15.03 12.11
C ALA A 101 20.52 14.30 13.43
N GLU A 102 19.24 13.89 13.64
CA GLU A 102 18.86 13.11 14.82
C GLU A 102 19.47 11.71 14.82
N LEU A 103 19.55 11.05 13.64
CA LEU A 103 20.19 9.75 13.50
C LEU A 103 21.68 9.80 13.87
N ILE A 104 22.40 10.82 13.39
CA ILE A 104 23.83 11.03 13.70
C ILE A 104 23.99 11.32 15.20
N ALA A 105 23.17 12.18 15.77
CA ALA A 105 23.20 12.51 17.19
C ALA A 105 22.93 11.29 18.08
N ALA A 106 22.09 10.37 17.64
CA ALA A 106 21.82 9.09 18.30
C ALA A 106 22.92 8.03 18.09
N GLY A 107 24.00 8.36 17.36
CA GLY A 107 25.14 7.46 17.14
C GLY A 107 24.96 6.44 16.01
N HIS A 108 23.95 6.61 15.17
CA HIS A 108 23.74 5.71 14.02
C HIS A 108 24.71 6.02 12.88
N ASP A 109 25.33 4.96 12.34
CA ASP A 109 26.11 5.06 11.10
C ASP A 109 25.18 5.01 9.88
N LEU A 110 25.08 6.12 9.16
CA LEU A 110 24.20 6.25 7.99
C LEU A 110 24.57 5.30 6.85
N ARG A 111 25.87 4.93 6.72
CA ARG A 111 26.31 3.99 5.69
C ARG A 111 25.83 2.58 6.01
N SER A 112 25.93 2.17 7.26
CA SER A 112 25.39 0.90 7.74
C SER A 112 23.88 0.82 7.56
N LEU A 113 23.13 1.87 7.90
CA LEU A 113 21.69 1.94 7.68
C LEU A 113 21.32 1.81 6.20
N ALA A 114 22.02 2.53 5.31
CA ALA A 114 21.80 2.42 3.87
C ALA A 114 22.09 1.00 3.35
N SER A 115 23.14 0.35 3.85
CA SER A 115 23.49 -1.03 3.50
C SER A 115 22.40 -2.02 3.92
N ILE A 116 21.84 -1.87 5.13
CA ILE A 116 20.70 -2.70 5.61
C ILE A 116 19.49 -2.54 4.70
N LEU A 117 19.12 -1.29 4.36
CA LEU A 117 17.99 -1.01 3.49
C LEU A 117 18.14 -1.63 2.10
N VAL A 118 19.32 -1.49 1.49
CA VAL A 118 19.60 -2.08 0.17
C VAL A 118 19.50 -3.60 0.22
N ARG A 119 20.09 -4.25 1.23
CA ARG A 119 20.00 -5.70 1.38
C ARG A 119 18.55 -6.16 1.60
N ALA A 120 17.81 -5.46 2.48
CA ALA A 120 16.40 -5.78 2.73
C ALA A 120 15.55 -5.67 1.44
N PHE A 121 15.77 -4.61 0.65
CA PHE A 121 15.09 -4.44 -0.64
C PHE A 121 15.42 -5.56 -1.63
N LEU A 122 16.70 -5.89 -1.80
CA LEU A 122 17.15 -6.92 -2.74
C LEU A 122 16.66 -8.34 -2.36
N ARG A 123 16.38 -8.58 -1.08
CA ARG A 123 15.81 -9.87 -0.64
C ARG A 123 14.34 -10.05 -0.99
N GLN A 124 13.63 -8.97 -1.28
CA GLN A 124 12.20 -8.99 -1.62
C GLN A 124 11.97 -9.09 -3.15
N ALA A 125 13.00 -8.82 -3.94
CA ALA A 125 12.98 -8.91 -5.40
C ALA A 125 13.22 -10.36 -5.87
#